data_6b12decc59766dee887e1c21fd24e501
#
_entry.id   6b12decc59766dee887e1c21fd24e501
#
_cell.length_a   1.000
_cell.length_b   1.000
_cell.length_c   1.000
_cell.angle_alpha   90.00
_cell.angle_beta   90.00
_cell.angle_gamma   90.00
#
_symmetry.space_group_name_H-M   'P 1'
#
loop_
_entity.id
_entity.type
_entity.pdbx_description
1 polymer ?
#
loop_
_entity_poly.entity_id
_entity_poly.type
_entity_poly.pdbx_seq_one_letter_code
_entity_poly.pdbx_strand_id
1 'polypeptide(L)'
;SQGFSTPTVAETLTPEGQINTDLKPETGTNFELGFKGNWLRNRLYTELSLYSIQIDNLLVAQRISEDQYVGINAGKTNHNGIEFLINYNFAFAKKILVKPYLNAALNFFEFDEFINNDQDFTGNKLPGVPKYTMNFGLDFKTESGFELFTNYRIVGELPLNDANSEYNDSYNLLNLKASYSFKIYPGLQLNLYAGVNNALDVHYASSILTNAVGFGNQAPRYYYPGNPRNYYGGIQMSYCF
;
A
#
# COMPACT_ATOMS: atom_id res chain seq x y z
N SER A 1 6.52 -14.27 -15.81
CA SER A 1 7.17 -15.11 -14.78
C SER A 1 6.17 -16.07 -14.17
N GLN A 2 6.66 -17.14 -13.57
CA GLN A 2 5.87 -18.10 -12.81
C GLN A 2 6.55 -18.30 -11.45
N GLY A 3 5.75 -18.38 -10.39
CA GLY A 3 6.20 -18.65 -9.03
C GLY A 3 5.27 -19.65 -8.34
N PHE A 4 5.70 -20.13 -7.18
CA PHE A 4 4.87 -20.97 -6.32
C PHE A 4 5.17 -20.68 -4.85
N SER A 5 4.19 -20.93 -3.99
CA SER A 5 4.32 -20.91 -2.54
C SER A 5 3.86 -22.26 -1.99
N THR A 6 4.72 -22.91 -1.23
CA THR A 6 4.35 -24.17 -0.55
C THR A 6 3.60 -23.87 0.73
N PRO A 7 2.60 -24.70 1.12
CA PRO A 7 1.93 -24.55 2.41
C PRO A 7 2.92 -24.54 3.57
N THR A 8 2.70 -23.69 4.54
CA THR A 8 3.47 -23.67 5.79
C THR A 8 3.06 -24.84 6.69
N VAL A 9 3.89 -25.15 7.70
CA VAL A 9 3.55 -26.19 8.69
C VAL A 9 2.22 -25.87 9.40
N ALA A 10 1.96 -24.59 9.69
CA ALA A 10 0.72 -24.19 10.36
C ALA A 10 -0.53 -24.40 9.47
N GLU A 11 -0.42 -24.21 8.17
CA GLU A 11 -1.51 -24.43 7.20
C GLU A 11 -1.75 -25.93 6.96
N THR A 12 -0.69 -26.75 7.05
CA THR A 12 -0.80 -28.20 6.83
C THR A 12 -1.33 -28.98 8.03
N LEU A 13 -1.35 -28.40 9.22
CA LEU A 13 -1.85 -29.09 10.42
C LEU A 13 -3.37 -29.05 10.49
N THR A 14 -4.00 -30.23 10.65
CA THR A 14 -5.40 -30.33 11.02
C THR A 14 -5.58 -30.06 12.52
N PRO A 15 -6.79 -29.78 13.01
CA PRO A 15 -7.06 -29.59 14.44
C PRO A 15 -6.67 -30.80 15.30
N GLU A 16 -6.65 -32.00 14.73
CA GLU A 16 -6.24 -33.25 15.38
C GLU A 16 -4.71 -33.42 15.38
N GLY A 17 -3.96 -32.44 14.83
CA GLY A 17 -2.49 -32.46 14.76
C GLY A 17 -1.94 -33.38 13.67
N GLN A 18 -2.74 -33.77 12.70
CA GLN A 18 -2.31 -34.52 11.53
C GLN A 18 -1.92 -33.59 10.39
N ILE A 19 -1.05 -34.10 9.49
CA ILE A 19 -0.67 -33.32 8.29
C ILE A 19 -1.73 -33.53 7.21
N ASN A 20 -2.31 -32.45 6.70
CA ASN A 20 -3.16 -32.47 5.53
C ASN A 20 -2.28 -32.59 4.26
N THR A 21 -2.24 -33.79 3.69
CA THR A 21 -1.44 -34.09 2.50
C THR A 21 -2.13 -33.69 1.19
N ASP A 22 -3.38 -33.27 1.24
CA ASP A 22 -4.17 -32.93 0.05
C ASP A 22 -3.93 -31.47 -0.40
N LEU A 23 -3.29 -30.66 0.46
CA LEU A 23 -2.94 -29.28 0.13
C LEU A 23 -1.93 -29.21 -1.01
N LYS A 24 -2.28 -28.42 -2.01
CA LYS A 24 -1.40 -28.11 -3.15
C LYS A 24 -0.71 -26.78 -2.93
N PRO A 25 0.52 -26.62 -3.45
CA PRO A 25 1.15 -25.31 -3.50
C PRO A 25 0.30 -24.31 -4.28
N GLU A 26 0.26 -23.07 -3.83
CA GLU A 26 -0.22 -21.98 -4.66
C GLU A 26 0.73 -21.81 -5.84
N THR A 27 0.18 -21.55 -7.02
CA THR A 27 0.97 -21.23 -8.21
C THR A 27 0.52 -19.90 -8.79
N GLY A 28 1.49 -19.02 -9.06
CA GLY A 28 1.25 -17.72 -9.63
C GLY A 28 1.86 -17.58 -11.02
N THR A 29 1.08 -17.14 -11.99
CA THR A 29 1.56 -16.75 -13.32
C THR A 29 1.41 -15.25 -13.50
N ASN A 30 2.51 -14.54 -13.77
CA ASN A 30 2.55 -13.10 -13.95
C ASN A 30 2.94 -12.72 -15.37
N PHE A 31 2.12 -11.88 -15.99
CA PHE A 31 2.39 -11.16 -17.22
C PHE A 31 2.48 -9.67 -16.93
N GLU A 32 3.55 -9.03 -17.35
CA GLU A 32 3.77 -7.60 -17.15
C GLU A 32 4.32 -6.96 -18.40
N LEU A 33 3.77 -5.80 -18.74
CA LEU A 33 4.26 -4.90 -19.77
C LEU A 33 4.61 -3.56 -19.13
N GLY A 34 5.90 -3.26 -19.08
CA GLY A 34 6.43 -2.03 -18.50
C GLY A 34 7.01 -1.09 -19.52
N PHE A 35 6.80 0.19 -19.32
CA PHE A 35 7.40 1.26 -20.09
C PHE A 35 7.98 2.29 -19.13
N LYS A 36 9.26 2.67 -19.32
CA LYS A 36 9.90 3.72 -18.54
C LYS A 36 10.84 4.55 -19.40
N GLY A 37 10.94 5.83 -19.10
CA GLY A 37 11.78 6.70 -19.88
C GLY A 37 12.09 8.04 -19.22
N ASN A 38 13.17 8.63 -19.70
CA ASN A 38 13.59 9.99 -19.39
C ASN A 38 13.39 10.86 -20.62
N TRP A 39 12.70 11.97 -20.46
CA TRP A 39 12.30 12.89 -21.51
C TRP A 39 12.76 14.31 -21.22
N LEU A 40 12.62 15.19 -22.19
CA LEU A 40 12.88 16.62 -22.03
C LEU A 40 14.26 16.91 -21.41
N ARG A 41 15.30 16.23 -21.89
CA ARG A 41 16.67 16.34 -21.37
C ARG A 41 16.78 15.94 -19.89
N ASN A 42 16.18 14.80 -19.53
CA ASN A 42 16.13 14.25 -18.16
C ASN A 42 15.34 15.11 -17.16
N ARG A 43 14.45 15.99 -17.64
CA ARG A 43 13.57 16.75 -16.74
C ARG A 43 12.30 16.01 -16.39
N LEU A 44 11.81 15.17 -17.27
CA LEU A 44 10.60 14.36 -17.08
C LEU A 44 11.00 12.89 -17.01
N TYR A 45 10.63 12.22 -15.94
CA TYR A 45 10.71 10.77 -15.80
C TYR A 45 9.29 10.22 -15.72
N THR A 46 9.03 9.15 -16.50
CA THR A 46 7.76 8.44 -16.49
C THR A 46 7.99 6.95 -16.40
N GLU A 47 7.09 6.28 -15.70
CA GLU A 47 7.01 4.83 -15.62
C GLU A 47 5.55 4.41 -15.69
N LEU A 48 5.24 3.39 -16.48
CA LEU A 48 3.92 2.77 -16.62
C LEU A 48 4.12 1.26 -16.62
N SER A 49 3.41 0.55 -15.77
CA SER A 49 3.33 -0.90 -15.76
C SER A 49 1.89 -1.35 -15.86
N LEU A 50 1.64 -2.31 -16.72
CA LEU A 50 0.38 -3.04 -16.85
C LEU A 50 0.69 -4.47 -16.48
N TYR A 51 -0.01 -5.02 -15.51
CA TYR A 51 0.23 -6.39 -15.06
C TYR A 51 -1.06 -7.18 -14.90
N SER A 52 -0.91 -8.49 -15.05
CA SER A 52 -1.93 -9.50 -14.80
C SER A 52 -1.30 -10.68 -14.11
N ILE A 53 -1.72 -10.92 -12.86
CA ILE A 53 -1.25 -12.06 -12.07
C ILE A 53 -2.43 -12.97 -11.82
N GLN A 54 -2.27 -14.25 -12.18
CA GLN A 54 -3.23 -15.31 -11.92
C GLN A 54 -2.68 -16.22 -10.83
N ILE A 55 -3.45 -16.43 -9.76
CA ILE A 55 -3.08 -17.35 -8.67
C ILE A 55 -4.05 -18.51 -8.68
N ASP A 56 -3.52 -19.71 -8.82
CA ASP A 56 -4.24 -20.98 -8.73
C ASP A 56 -3.95 -21.65 -7.39
N ASN A 57 -4.91 -22.46 -6.90
CA ASN A 57 -4.84 -23.17 -5.63
C ASN A 57 -4.65 -22.24 -4.43
N LEU A 58 -5.34 -21.09 -4.41
CA LEU A 58 -5.27 -20.12 -3.31
C LEU A 58 -5.41 -20.81 -1.95
N LEU A 59 -4.42 -20.64 -1.08
CA LEU A 59 -4.43 -21.18 0.27
C LEU A 59 -5.15 -20.21 1.20
N VAL A 60 -6.20 -20.67 1.85
CA VAL A 60 -6.94 -19.89 2.84
C VAL A 60 -7.08 -20.68 4.13
N ALA A 61 -7.08 -19.97 5.26
CA ALA A 61 -7.39 -20.52 6.56
C ALA A 61 -8.91 -20.53 6.74
N GLN A 62 -9.54 -21.67 6.50
CA GLN A 62 -10.96 -21.86 6.75
C GLN A 62 -11.19 -22.07 8.24
N ARG A 63 -12.09 -21.27 8.82
CA ARG A 63 -12.49 -21.43 10.22
C ARG A 63 -13.51 -22.55 10.34
N ILE A 64 -13.21 -23.55 11.17
CA ILE A 64 -14.08 -24.71 11.41
C ILE A 64 -14.75 -24.71 12.79
N SER A 65 -14.17 -23.97 13.75
CA SER A 65 -14.76 -23.71 15.07
C SER A 65 -14.26 -22.40 15.66
N GLU A 66 -14.60 -22.04 16.91
CA GLU A 66 -14.28 -20.75 17.53
C GLU A 66 -12.79 -20.40 17.48
N ASP A 67 -11.91 -21.38 17.74
CA ASP A 67 -10.45 -21.22 17.78
C ASP A 67 -9.69 -22.17 16.85
N GLN A 68 -10.39 -22.82 15.90
CA GLN A 68 -9.75 -23.80 15.03
C GLN A 68 -9.86 -23.41 13.57
N TYR A 69 -8.74 -23.49 12.89
CA TYR A 69 -8.61 -23.22 11.47
C TYR A 69 -7.96 -24.40 10.76
N VAL A 70 -8.30 -24.63 9.51
CA VAL A 70 -7.68 -25.61 8.63
C VAL A 70 -7.31 -24.93 7.31
N GLY A 71 -6.13 -25.22 6.79
CA GLY A 71 -5.74 -24.77 5.46
C GLY A 71 -6.49 -25.53 4.39
N ILE A 72 -7.03 -24.83 3.41
CA ILE A 72 -7.67 -25.39 2.21
C ILE A 72 -7.20 -24.66 0.97
N ASN A 73 -7.19 -25.33 -0.18
CA ASN A 73 -7.08 -24.67 -1.46
C ASN A 73 -8.50 -24.26 -1.91
N ALA A 74 -8.82 -22.99 -1.82
CA ALA A 74 -10.19 -22.51 -1.94
C ALA A 74 -10.53 -21.89 -3.30
N GLY A 75 -9.58 -21.81 -4.26
CA GLY A 75 -9.95 -21.31 -5.57
C GLY A 75 -8.82 -20.61 -6.31
N LYS A 76 -9.20 -19.57 -7.08
CA LYS A 76 -8.31 -18.79 -7.95
C LYS A 76 -8.58 -17.31 -7.81
N THR A 77 -7.55 -16.51 -8.02
CA THR A 77 -7.67 -15.06 -8.02
C THR A 77 -6.98 -14.44 -9.23
N ASN A 78 -7.55 -13.35 -9.73
CA ASN A 78 -6.99 -12.50 -10.75
C ASN A 78 -6.60 -11.14 -10.16
N HIS A 79 -5.34 -10.76 -10.34
CA HIS A 79 -4.80 -9.49 -9.88
C HIS A 79 -4.36 -8.68 -11.10
N ASN A 80 -5.28 -7.94 -11.69
CA ASN A 80 -4.99 -7.06 -12.80
C ASN A 80 -4.75 -5.65 -12.30
N GLY A 81 -3.75 -4.96 -12.82
CA GLY A 81 -3.47 -3.61 -12.36
C GLY A 81 -2.70 -2.75 -13.33
N ILE A 82 -2.73 -1.45 -13.00
CA ILE A 82 -2.00 -0.41 -13.70
C ILE A 82 -1.23 0.38 -12.66
N GLU A 83 0.08 0.49 -12.84
CA GLU A 83 0.93 1.36 -12.03
C GLU A 83 1.51 2.47 -12.89
N PHE A 84 1.50 3.67 -12.35
CA PHE A 84 1.97 4.85 -13.04
C PHE A 84 2.80 5.75 -12.11
N LEU A 85 3.93 6.23 -12.62
CA LEU A 85 4.78 7.19 -11.94
C LEU A 85 5.22 8.28 -12.91
N ILE A 86 5.14 9.53 -12.47
CA ILE A 86 5.64 10.70 -13.18
C ILE A 86 6.37 11.62 -12.21
N ASN A 87 7.56 12.04 -12.58
CA ASN A 87 8.36 13.05 -11.86
C ASN A 87 8.80 14.12 -12.84
N TYR A 88 8.71 15.37 -12.45
CA TYR A 88 9.21 16.46 -13.26
C TYR A 88 10.16 17.37 -12.47
N ASN A 89 11.25 17.78 -13.08
CA ASN A 89 12.26 18.67 -12.49
C ASN A 89 12.21 20.05 -13.14
N PHE A 90 11.63 21.03 -12.44
CA PHE A 90 11.68 22.44 -12.82
C PHE A 90 12.87 23.11 -12.12
N ALA A 91 13.78 23.68 -12.86
CA ALA A 91 14.84 24.49 -12.33
C ALA A 91 14.68 25.93 -12.82
N PHE A 92 14.49 26.87 -11.90
CA PHE A 92 14.34 28.30 -12.20
C PHE A 92 15.63 29.04 -11.82
N ALA A 93 16.25 29.64 -12.82
CA ALA A 93 17.45 30.48 -12.67
C ALA A 93 18.57 29.86 -11.78
N LYS A 94 18.68 28.53 -11.74
CA LYS A 94 19.58 27.74 -10.88
C LYS A 94 19.39 27.95 -9.36
N LYS A 95 18.38 28.70 -8.94
CA LYS A 95 18.16 29.07 -7.53
C LYS A 95 17.00 28.35 -6.87
N ILE A 96 16.06 27.90 -7.68
CA ILE A 96 14.85 27.22 -7.21
C ILE A 96 14.69 25.93 -7.99
N LEU A 97 14.52 24.84 -7.27
CA LEU A 97 14.18 23.53 -7.81
C LEU A 97 12.80 23.15 -7.32
N VAL A 98 11.91 22.82 -8.26
CA VAL A 98 10.56 22.35 -7.99
C VAL A 98 10.39 20.98 -8.65
N LYS A 99 10.03 19.97 -7.86
CA LYS A 99 9.85 18.60 -8.33
C LYS A 99 8.47 18.09 -7.95
N PRO A 100 7.44 18.37 -8.76
CA PRO A 100 6.17 17.68 -8.61
C PRO A 100 6.33 16.21 -8.99
N TYR A 101 5.59 15.36 -8.28
CA TYR A 101 5.48 13.95 -8.61
C TYR A 101 4.06 13.43 -8.43
N LEU A 102 3.75 12.39 -9.17
CA LEU A 102 2.55 11.59 -9.02
C LEU A 102 2.95 10.13 -9.12
N ASN A 103 2.50 9.31 -8.20
CA ASN A 103 2.43 7.87 -8.39
C ASN A 103 1.00 7.38 -8.11
N ALA A 104 0.57 6.40 -8.89
CA ALA A 104 -0.77 5.85 -8.78
C ALA A 104 -0.74 4.35 -9.08
N ALA A 105 -1.57 3.61 -8.37
CA ALA A 105 -1.91 2.22 -8.65
C ALA A 105 -3.43 2.10 -8.76
N LEU A 106 -3.89 1.39 -9.79
CA LEU A 106 -5.28 1.00 -10.01
C LEU A 106 -5.35 -0.52 -9.93
N ASN A 107 -6.17 -1.05 -9.04
CA ASN A 107 -6.26 -2.48 -8.76
C ASN A 107 -7.65 -3.01 -9.17
N PHE A 108 -7.64 -4.06 -9.99
CA PHE A 108 -8.81 -4.80 -10.44
C PHE A 108 -8.60 -6.26 -9.99
N PHE A 109 -8.63 -6.47 -8.66
CA PHE A 109 -8.35 -7.75 -8.04
C PHE A 109 -9.67 -8.41 -7.68
N GLU A 110 -9.85 -9.65 -8.11
CA GLU A 110 -11.10 -10.39 -7.94
C GLU A 110 -10.85 -11.88 -7.76
N PHE A 111 -11.82 -12.54 -7.16
CA PHE A 111 -11.89 -14.00 -7.13
C PHE A 111 -12.34 -14.48 -8.51
N ASP A 112 -11.51 -15.28 -9.19
CA ASP A 112 -11.88 -15.95 -10.44
C ASP A 112 -12.73 -17.20 -10.16
N GLU A 113 -12.39 -17.90 -9.07
CA GLU A 113 -13.13 -19.05 -8.55
C GLU A 113 -12.91 -19.09 -7.03
N PHE A 114 -13.98 -18.95 -6.25
CA PHE A 114 -13.84 -19.01 -4.80
C PHE A 114 -15.13 -19.44 -4.11
N ILE A 115 -15.13 -20.66 -3.57
CA ILE A 115 -16.21 -21.21 -2.78
C ILE A 115 -15.70 -21.48 -1.36
N ASN A 116 -16.33 -20.88 -0.37
CA ASN A 116 -15.99 -21.07 1.04
C ASN A 116 -17.27 -21.24 1.88
N ASN A 117 -17.35 -22.33 2.67
CA ASN A 117 -18.52 -22.68 3.48
C ASN A 117 -19.84 -22.67 2.68
N ASP A 118 -19.86 -23.33 1.52
CA ASP A 118 -21.00 -23.42 0.60
C ASP A 118 -21.48 -22.06 0.03
N GLN A 119 -20.73 -20.99 0.22
CA GLN A 119 -20.97 -19.68 -0.37
C GLN A 119 -20.01 -19.46 -1.53
N ASP A 120 -20.57 -19.03 -2.65
CA ASP A 120 -19.82 -18.69 -3.86
C ASP A 120 -19.53 -17.18 -3.90
N PHE A 121 -18.25 -16.84 -3.86
CA PHE A 121 -17.74 -15.47 -3.92
C PHE A 121 -17.07 -15.15 -5.27
N THR A 122 -17.19 -16.01 -6.25
CA THR A 122 -16.65 -15.83 -7.60
C THR A 122 -17.10 -14.48 -8.18
N GLY A 123 -16.15 -13.71 -8.72
CA GLY A 123 -16.37 -12.37 -9.25
C GLY A 123 -16.38 -11.24 -8.21
N ASN A 124 -16.32 -11.55 -6.92
CA ASN A 124 -16.16 -10.54 -5.88
C ASN A 124 -14.75 -9.98 -5.86
N LYS A 125 -14.64 -8.70 -5.46
CA LYS A 125 -13.32 -8.04 -5.28
C LYS A 125 -12.60 -8.64 -4.09
N LEU A 126 -11.28 -8.72 -4.17
CA LEU A 126 -10.45 -9.19 -3.06
C LEU A 126 -10.52 -8.22 -1.88
N PRO A 127 -10.80 -8.70 -0.66
CA PRO A 127 -10.87 -7.85 0.52
C PRO A 127 -9.49 -7.29 0.90
N GLY A 128 -9.48 -6.11 1.51
CA GLY A 128 -8.26 -5.43 1.93
C GLY A 128 -7.50 -4.71 0.81
N VAL A 129 -7.95 -4.78 -0.44
CA VAL A 129 -7.31 -4.15 -1.59
C VAL A 129 -8.10 -2.91 -2.02
N PRO A 130 -7.54 -1.69 -1.91
CA PRO A 130 -8.21 -0.50 -2.41
C PRO A 130 -8.24 -0.49 -3.93
N LYS A 131 -9.34 -0.03 -4.51
CA LYS A 131 -9.49 0.10 -5.97
C LYS A 131 -8.39 0.97 -6.59
N TYR A 132 -7.94 1.99 -5.86
CA TYR A 132 -6.82 2.82 -6.29
C TYR A 132 -6.09 3.40 -5.07
N THR A 133 -4.80 3.66 -5.28
CA THR A 133 -3.97 4.47 -4.37
C THR A 133 -3.22 5.49 -5.20
N MET A 134 -3.26 6.76 -4.80
CA MET A 134 -2.57 7.84 -5.49
C MET A 134 -1.78 8.67 -4.48
N ASN A 135 -0.58 9.10 -4.86
CA ASN A 135 0.22 10.04 -4.10
C ASN A 135 0.66 11.19 -5.02
N PHE A 136 0.28 12.38 -4.65
CA PHE A 136 0.73 13.63 -5.27
C PHE A 136 1.71 14.29 -4.33
N GLY A 137 2.81 14.77 -4.84
CA GLY A 137 3.75 15.47 -4.01
C GLY A 137 4.50 16.56 -4.73
N LEU A 138 5.13 17.38 -3.93
CA LEU A 138 5.96 18.49 -4.39
C LEU A 138 7.18 18.60 -3.49
N ASP A 139 8.37 18.49 -4.09
CA ASP A 139 9.61 18.89 -3.45
C ASP A 139 9.98 20.29 -3.99
N PHE A 140 10.09 21.24 -3.09
CA PHE A 140 10.53 22.59 -3.38
C PHE A 140 11.83 22.86 -2.64
N LYS A 141 12.87 23.32 -3.36
CA LYS A 141 14.20 23.62 -2.79
C LYS A 141 14.70 24.94 -3.31
N THR A 142 15.31 25.73 -2.41
CA THR A 142 15.98 26.98 -2.76
C THR A 142 17.49 26.90 -2.55
N GLU A 143 18.23 27.71 -3.26
CA GLU A 143 19.69 27.87 -3.05
C GLU A 143 20.01 28.41 -1.64
N SER A 144 19.09 29.18 -1.03
CA SER A 144 19.24 29.69 0.35
C SER A 144 19.14 28.63 1.43
N GLY A 145 18.81 27.37 1.08
CA GLY A 145 18.72 26.25 2.03
C GLY A 145 17.32 25.93 2.52
N PHE A 146 16.28 26.64 2.04
CA PHE A 146 14.89 26.29 2.37
C PHE A 146 14.42 25.13 1.51
N GLU A 147 13.78 24.14 2.13
CA GLU A 147 13.12 23.02 1.48
C GLU A 147 11.70 22.84 2.02
N LEU A 148 10.76 22.56 1.12
CA LEU A 148 9.40 22.16 1.46
C LEU A 148 9.09 20.84 0.75
N PHE A 149 8.64 19.85 1.51
CA PHE A 149 8.12 18.59 1.02
C PHE A 149 6.63 18.51 1.32
N THR A 150 5.86 18.12 0.31
CA THR A 150 4.43 17.86 0.48
C THR A 150 4.09 16.50 -0.07
N ASN A 151 3.17 15.80 0.59
CA ASN A 151 2.62 14.54 0.10
C ASN A 151 1.11 14.50 0.38
N TYR A 152 0.32 14.38 -0.66
CA TYR A 152 -1.12 14.17 -0.59
C TYR A 152 -1.43 12.77 -1.08
N ARG A 153 -1.86 11.90 -0.17
CA ARG A 153 -2.20 10.51 -0.45
C ARG A 153 -3.71 10.35 -0.49
N ILE A 154 -4.20 9.68 -1.52
CA ILE A 154 -5.59 9.27 -1.67
C ILE A 154 -5.63 7.75 -1.70
N VAL A 155 -6.51 7.16 -0.89
CA VAL A 155 -6.78 5.72 -0.88
C VAL A 155 -8.26 5.53 -1.18
N GLY A 156 -8.56 4.73 -2.20
CA GLY A 156 -9.93 4.40 -2.59
C GLY A 156 -10.62 3.50 -1.58
N GLU A 157 -11.91 3.34 -1.74
CA GLU A 157 -12.68 2.34 -1.00
C GLU A 157 -12.10 0.94 -1.19
N LEU A 158 -12.27 0.08 -0.19
CA LEU A 158 -11.85 -1.31 -0.26
C LEU A 158 -12.85 -2.21 0.48
N PRO A 159 -13.11 -3.44 -0.03
CA PRO A 159 -13.97 -4.39 0.65
C PRO A 159 -13.31 -4.91 1.93
N LEU A 160 -14.12 -5.16 2.95
CA LEU A 160 -13.68 -5.67 4.26
C LEU A 160 -13.82 -7.19 4.38
N ASN A 161 -14.64 -7.80 3.53
CA ASN A 161 -14.91 -9.24 3.55
C ASN A 161 -15.09 -9.79 2.13
N ASP A 162 -14.99 -11.12 2.01
CA ASP A 162 -15.11 -11.86 0.74
C ASP A 162 -16.46 -11.67 0.07
N ALA A 163 -17.52 -11.46 0.86
CA ALA A 163 -18.86 -11.20 0.35
C ALA A 163 -19.04 -9.80 -0.24
N ASN A 164 -18.06 -8.92 -0.07
CA ASN A 164 -18.14 -7.50 -0.44
C ASN A 164 -19.37 -6.78 0.16
N SER A 165 -19.85 -7.24 1.31
CA SER A 165 -21.02 -6.66 1.99
C SER A 165 -20.67 -5.44 2.83
N GLU A 166 -19.41 -5.29 3.21
CA GLU A 166 -18.90 -4.19 4.03
C GLU A 166 -17.66 -3.57 3.35
N TYR A 167 -17.55 -2.24 3.44
CA TYR A 167 -16.48 -1.49 2.82
C TYR A 167 -15.87 -0.50 3.82
N ASN A 168 -14.58 -0.26 3.69
CA ASN A 168 -13.92 0.91 4.26
C ASN A 168 -14.03 2.06 3.26
N ASP A 169 -14.48 3.21 3.74
CA ASP A 169 -14.59 4.41 2.92
C ASP A 169 -13.22 4.89 2.42
N SER A 170 -13.24 5.57 1.27
CA SER A 170 -12.06 6.26 0.76
C SER A 170 -11.62 7.39 1.70
N TYR A 171 -10.31 7.62 1.78
CA TYR A 171 -9.76 8.70 2.59
C TYR A 171 -8.56 9.36 1.91
N ASN A 172 -8.20 10.55 2.40
CA ASN A 172 -7.04 11.27 1.94
C ASN A 172 -6.23 11.85 3.10
N LEU A 173 -4.92 11.89 2.94
CA LEU A 173 -3.98 12.38 3.95
C LEU A 173 -3.06 13.42 3.32
N LEU A 174 -2.85 14.53 4.03
CA LEU A 174 -1.87 15.55 3.68
C LEU A 174 -0.75 15.57 4.71
N ASN A 175 0.48 15.36 4.25
CA ASN A 175 1.69 15.45 5.06
C ASN A 175 2.57 16.58 4.52
N LEU A 176 3.09 17.40 5.42
CA LEU A 176 3.93 18.54 5.11
C LEU A 176 5.19 18.52 5.96
N LYS A 177 6.33 18.85 5.35
CA LYS A 177 7.60 19.05 6.07
C LYS A 177 8.32 20.25 5.47
N ALA A 178 8.72 21.18 6.31
CA ALA A 178 9.62 22.28 5.94
C ALA A 178 10.96 22.11 6.64
N SER A 179 12.02 22.47 5.97
CA SER A 179 13.36 22.51 6.57
C SER A 179 14.17 23.70 6.08
N TYR A 180 15.13 24.10 6.89
CA TYR A 180 16.05 25.16 6.54
C TYR A 180 17.47 24.76 6.95
N SER A 181 18.37 24.73 5.96
CA SER A 181 19.78 24.37 6.14
C SER A 181 20.64 25.59 5.98
N PHE A 182 21.53 25.86 6.92
CA PHE A 182 22.49 26.94 6.85
C PHE A 182 23.85 26.54 7.43
N LYS A 183 24.89 27.20 6.92
CA LYS A 183 26.24 27.03 7.41
C LYS A 183 26.49 28.00 8.56
N ILE A 184 26.97 27.50 9.70
CA ILE A 184 27.36 28.33 10.85
C ILE A 184 28.80 28.85 10.65
N TYR A 185 29.71 27.95 10.24
CA TYR A 185 31.07 28.27 9.82
C TYR A 185 31.60 27.17 8.87
N PRO A 186 32.78 27.34 8.23
CA PRO A 186 33.33 26.32 7.38
C PRO A 186 33.38 24.94 8.05
N GLY A 187 32.79 23.93 7.39
CA GLY A 187 32.68 22.57 7.91
C GLY A 187 31.49 22.29 8.79
N LEU A 188 30.80 23.29 9.37
CA LEU A 188 29.63 23.09 10.24
C LEU A 188 28.31 23.55 9.59
N GLN A 189 27.39 22.61 9.37
CA GLN A 189 26.06 22.86 8.85
C GLN A 189 25.00 22.49 9.87
N LEU A 190 24.00 23.34 9.99
CA LEU A 190 22.79 23.09 10.79
C LEU A 190 21.59 22.97 9.87
N ASN A 191 20.73 21.99 10.15
CA ASN A 191 19.44 21.81 9.50
C ASN A 191 18.34 21.80 10.58
N LEU A 192 17.42 22.75 10.49
CA LEU A 192 16.20 22.80 11.31
C LEU A 192 15.04 22.29 10.48
N TYR A 193 14.20 21.44 11.04
CA TYR A 193 13.02 20.98 10.34
C TYR A 193 11.79 20.87 11.27
N ALA A 194 10.64 21.06 10.67
CA ALA A 194 9.35 20.82 11.31
C ALA A 194 8.37 20.24 10.28
N GLY A 195 7.41 19.48 10.77
CA GLY A 195 6.41 18.88 9.91
C GLY A 195 5.10 18.58 10.62
N VAL A 196 4.10 18.28 9.83
CA VAL A 196 2.79 17.84 10.25
C VAL A 196 2.37 16.63 9.42
N ASN A 197 2.00 15.55 10.08
CA ASN A 197 1.35 14.41 9.45
C ASN A 197 -0.16 14.53 9.64
N ASN A 198 -0.92 14.04 8.64
CA ASN A 198 -2.36 14.11 8.64
C ASN A 198 -2.87 15.54 8.92
N ALA A 199 -2.36 16.52 8.17
CA ALA A 199 -2.67 17.95 8.37
C ALA A 199 -4.18 18.26 8.28
N LEU A 200 -4.94 17.45 7.57
CA LEU A 200 -6.39 17.57 7.43
C LEU A 200 -7.18 16.94 8.59
N ASP A 201 -6.48 16.23 9.50
CA ASP A 201 -7.05 15.55 10.68
C ASP A 201 -8.14 14.52 10.31
N VAL A 202 -7.91 13.79 9.24
CA VAL A 202 -8.84 12.77 8.76
C VAL A 202 -8.79 11.55 9.67
N HIS A 203 -9.95 11.02 10.06
CA HIS A 203 -10.03 9.72 10.72
C HIS A 203 -9.98 8.63 9.66
N TYR A 204 -9.05 7.70 9.81
CA TYR A 204 -8.83 6.62 8.84
C TYR A 204 -8.35 5.36 9.52
N ALA A 205 -8.48 4.23 8.86
CA ALA A 205 -7.86 2.98 9.27
C ALA A 205 -6.42 2.89 8.75
N SER A 206 -5.45 2.72 9.64
CA SER A 206 -4.05 2.48 9.26
C SER A 206 -3.83 1.06 8.77
N SER A 207 -4.62 0.12 9.26
CA SER A 207 -4.65 -1.28 8.88
C SER A 207 -6.06 -1.84 9.03
N ILE A 208 -6.36 -2.88 8.28
CA ILE A 208 -7.66 -3.53 8.26
C ILE A 208 -7.47 -5.02 8.51
N LEU A 209 -8.31 -5.58 9.35
CA LEU A 209 -8.46 -7.02 9.53
C LEU A 209 -9.59 -7.48 8.60
N THR A 210 -9.24 -8.10 7.49
CA THR A 210 -10.23 -8.66 6.55
C THR A 210 -10.95 -9.86 7.16
N ASN A 211 -12.22 -10.06 6.75
CA ASN A 211 -13.06 -11.16 7.23
C ASN A 211 -13.19 -11.23 8.76
N ALA A 212 -13.11 -10.06 9.44
CA ALA A 212 -13.26 -10.00 10.88
C ALA A 212 -14.63 -10.57 11.30
N VAL A 213 -14.62 -11.35 12.38
CA VAL A 213 -15.84 -11.94 12.94
C VAL A 213 -16.23 -11.24 14.23
N GLY A 214 -17.53 -11.13 14.47
CA GLY A 214 -18.07 -10.66 15.75
C GLY A 214 -17.96 -11.76 16.81
N PHE A 215 -17.82 -11.36 18.07
CA PHE A 215 -17.83 -12.28 19.22
C PHE A 215 -19.02 -11.94 20.12
N GLY A 216 -19.82 -12.98 20.46
CA GLY A 216 -21.05 -12.80 21.20
C GLY A 216 -22.02 -11.90 20.41
N ASN A 217 -22.56 -10.86 21.05
CA ASN A 217 -23.44 -9.88 20.39
C ASN A 217 -22.70 -8.62 19.89
N GLN A 218 -21.36 -8.66 19.77
CA GLN A 218 -20.57 -7.53 19.31
C GLN A 218 -20.34 -7.60 17.81
N ALA A 219 -20.45 -6.46 17.14
CA ALA A 219 -20.11 -6.33 15.71
C ALA A 219 -18.63 -6.64 15.45
N PRO A 220 -18.26 -7.11 14.24
CA PRO A 220 -16.88 -7.31 13.86
C PRO A 220 -16.06 -6.02 14.01
N ARG A 221 -14.77 -6.16 14.37
CA ARG A 221 -13.83 -5.04 14.50
C ARG A 221 -12.82 -5.13 13.38
N TYR A 222 -13.06 -4.37 12.32
CA TYR A 222 -12.22 -4.37 11.12
C TYR A 222 -11.02 -3.43 11.21
N TYR A 223 -11.03 -2.41 12.09
CA TYR A 223 -10.16 -1.25 11.96
C TYR A 223 -9.11 -1.14 13.05
N TYR A 224 -7.88 -0.90 12.64
CA TYR A 224 -6.85 -0.31 13.47
C TYR A 224 -6.78 1.19 13.15
N PRO A 225 -7.04 2.09 14.13
CA PRO A 225 -7.09 3.52 13.85
C PRO A 225 -5.75 4.08 13.40
N GLY A 226 -5.79 4.97 12.45
CA GLY A 226 -4.64 5.75 12.03
C GLY A 226 -4.31 6.88 13.01
N ASN A 227 -3.10 7.40 12.91
CA ASN A 227 -2.68 8.51 13.75
C ASN A 227 -3.48 9.78 13.42
N PRO A 228 -4.01 10.51 14.41
CA PRO A 228 -4.58 11.83 14.21
C PRO A 228 -3.51 12.81 13.74
N ARG A 229 -3.88 14.04 13.45
CA ARG A 229 -2.92 15.10 13.16
C ARG A 229 -1.86 15.16 14.24
N ASN A 230 -0.61 15.09 13.82
CA ASN A 230 0.52 15.17 14.73
C ASN A 230 1.64 16.04 14.16
N TYR A 231 2.41 16.66 15.03
CA TYR A 231 3.49 17.58 14.68
C TYR A 231 4.81 16.99 15.15
N TYR A 232 5.86 17.26 14.40
CA TYR A 232 7.20 16.86 14.75
C TYR A 232 8.20 17.92 14.33
N GLY A 233 9.37 17.92 14.95
CA GLY A 233 10.47 18.80 14.58
C GLY A 233 11.78 18.29 15.13
N GLY A 234 12.87 18.82 14.60
CA GLY A 234 14.19 18.42 15.01
C GLY A 234 15.30 19.32 14.46
N ILE A 235 16.49 19.08 15.00
CA ILE A 235 17.72 19.76 14.66
C ILE A 235 18.74 18.69 14.28
N GLN A 236 19.36 18.86 13.13
CA GLN A 236 20.47 18.02 12.66
C GLN A 236 21.72 18.88 12.49
N MET A 237 22.82 18.45 13.07
CA MET A 237 24.13 19.10 12.92
C MET A 237 25.07 18.17 12.20
N SER A 238 25.77 18.69 11.18
CA SER A 238 26.76 17.96 10.38
C SER A 238 28.08 18.70 10.37
N TYR A 239 29.16 17.99 10.63
CA TYR A 239 30.52 18.55 10.57
C TYR A 239 31.38 17.74 9.60
N CYS A 240 32.00 18.43 8.66
CA CYS A 240 32.99 17.86 7.72
C CYS A 240 34.38 18.30 8.14
N PHE A 241 35.25 17.34 8.40
CA PHE A 241 36.67 17.56 8.76
C PHE A 241 37.50 17.92 7.55
#